data_783a18e2895bc4fdb5154c43e5feb77b
#
_entry.id   783a18e2895bc4fdb5154c43e5feb77b
#
_cell.length_a   1.000
_cell.length_b   1.000
_cell.length_c   1.000
_cell.angle_alpha   90.00
_cell.angle_beta   90.00
_cell.angle_gamma   90.00
#
_symmetry.space_group_name_H-M   'P 1'
#
loop_
_entity.id
_entity.type
_entity.pdbx_description
1 polymer ?
#
loop_
_entity_poly.entity_id
_entity_poly.type
_entity_poly.pdbx_seq_one_letter_code
_entity_poly.pdbx_strand_id
1 'polypeptide(L)'
;MCIRIPREVKGFGKRFCARPFPSTLILSPPGGGKTTLLRDMVRTLSDGGMRVGLCDERGEIAALSAGSCGFDIGERTDVLSDCPKARAAMILLRCMSPELIAMDEISEPEDAGACRSAAYCGVSLLATAHASDAEELSQRDVYQRLLRDKVFFRAIVIRCTDGCRSYEEVML
;
A
#
# COMPACT_ATOMS: atom_id res chain seq x y z
N MET A 1 -28.41 6.18 2.50
CA MET A 1 -27.44 5.75 1.47
C MET A 1 -26.19 6.61 1.66
N CYS A 2 -25.03 6.02 1.98
CA CYS A 2 -23.78 6.75 2.13
C CYS A 2 -23.02 6.66 0.81
N ILE A 3 -22.82 7.77 0.11
CA ILE A 3 -22.04 7.81 -1.13
C ILE A 3 -20.66 8.30 -0.77
N ARG A 4 -19.65 7.42 -0.92
CA ARG A 4 -18.24 7.77 -0.76
C ARG A 4 -17.73 8.29 -2.10
N ILE A 5 -17.43 9.61 -2.18
CA ILE A 5 -16.80 10.20 -3.36
C ILE A 5 -15.28 10.09 -3.17
N PRO A 6 -14.60 9.25 -3.95
CA PRO A 6 -13.14 9.15 -3.87
C PRO A 6 -12.53 10.48 -4.37
N ARG A 7 -11.50 10.95 -3.65
CA ARG A 7 -10.76 12.15 -4.03
C ARG A 7 -9.36 11.76 -4.45
N GLU A 8 -8.90 12.35 -5.54
CA GLU A 8 -7.52 12.27 -5.96
C GLU A 8 -6.75 13.45 -5.34
N VAL A 9 -5.63 13.15 -4.66
CA VAL A 9 -4.69 14.15 -4.13
C VAL A 9 -3.34 13.82 -4.71
N LYS A 10 -2.76 14.71 -5.51
CA LYS A 10 -1.48 14.48 -6.21
C LYS A 10 -0.34 15.22 -5.53
N GLY A 11 0.83 14.55 -5.50
CA GLY A 11 2.11 15.12 -5.10
C GLY A 11 2.40 15.14 -3.60
N PHE A 12 1.43 14.76 -2.78
CA PHE A 12 1.61 14.73 -1.33
C PHE A 12 2.51 13.57 -0.89
N GLY A 13 2.38 12.43 -1.53
CA GLY A 13 3.17 11.22 -1.26
C GLY A 13 4.65 11.35 -1.64
N LYS A 14 5.01 12.31 -2.50
CA LYS A 14 6.38 12.49 -3.02
C LYS A 14 7.44 12.55 -1.92
N ARG A 15 7.17 13.19 -0.81
CA ARG A 15 8.10 13.32 0.31
C ARG A 15 8.48 11.99 0.96
N PHE A 16 7.65 10.95 0.80
CA PHE A 16 7.86 9.62 1.34
C PHE A 16 8.47 8.64 0.33
N CYS A 17 8.67 9.06 -0.92
CA CYS A 17 9.08 8.21 -2.04
C CYS A 17 10.58 8.30 -2.36
N ALA A 18 11.42 8.59 -1.36
CA ALA A 18 12.88 8.58 -1.53
C ALA A 18 13.38 7.18 -1.93
N ARG A 19 14.45 7.12 -2.73
CA ARG A 19 15.10 5.87 -3.13
C ARG A 19 16.43 5.68 -2.41
N PRO A 20 16.80 4.45 -2.01
CA PRO A 20 16.03 3.22 -2.12
C PRO A 20 14.74 3.28 -1.29
N PHE A 21 13.63 2.74 -1.83
CA PHE A 21 12.33 2.79 -1.16
C PHE A 21 12.23 1.64 -0.13
N PRO A 22 12.13 1.93 1.16
CA PRO A 22 11.96 0.91 2.18
C PRO A 22 10.53 0.38 2.17
N SER A 23 10.35 -0.92 2.39
CA SER A 23 9.02 -1.49 2.61
C SER A 23 8.29 -0.72 3.70
N THR A 24 7.12 -0.19 3.37
CA THR A 24 6.41 0.83 4.16
C THR A 24 4.96 0.42 4.44
N LEU A 25 4.52 0.60 5.68
CA LEU A 25 3.11 0.54 6.07
C LEU A 25 2.53 1.95 6.22
N ILE A 26 1.29 2.14 5.78
CA ILE A 26 0.51 3.35 6.03
C ILE A 26 -0.54 3.02 7.09
N LEU A 27 -0.46 3.67 8.24
CA LEU A 27 -1.30 3.44 9.41
C LEU A 27 -2.27 4.58 9.61
N SER A 28 -3.53 4.27 9.83
CA SER A 28 -4.51 5.18 10.41
C SER A 28 -5.80 4.46 10.76
N PRO A 29 -6.66 5.01 11.59
CA PRO A 29 -8.05 4.59 11.74
C PRO A 29 -8.82 4.62 10.40
N PRO A 30 -10.01 4.01 10.32
CA PRO A 30 -10.89 4.12 9.16
C PRO A 30 -11.15 5.58 8.77
N GLY A 31 -11.16 5.87 7.45
CA GLY A 31 -11.41 7.22 6.95
C GLY A 31 -10.23 8.20 7.04
N GLY A 32 -9.08 7.80 7.59
CA GLY A 32 -7.91 8.66 7.75
C GLY A 32 -7.19 9.05 6.45
N GLY A 33 -7.50 8.39 5.33
CA GLY A 33 -6.94 8.74 4.01
C GLY A 33 -5.81 7.82 3.54
N LYS A 34 -5.67 6.62 4.13
CA LYS A 34 -4.65 5.62 3.76
C LYS A 34 -4.65 5.31 2.25
N THR A 35 -5.81 4.93 1.70
CA THR A 35 -5.95 4.59 0.27
C THR A 35 -5.59 5.77 -0.64
N THR A 36 -5.90 7.00 -0.22
CA THR A 36 -5.54 8.21 -0.97
C THR A 36 -4.01 8.42 -1.00
N LEU A 37 -3.36 8.27 0.15
CA LEU A 37 -1.90 8.36 0.23
C LEU A 37 -1.22 7.21 -0.50
N LEU A 38 -1.71 5.97 -0.34
CA LEU A 38 -1.21 4.81 -1.06
C LEU A 38 -1.21 5.04 -2.58
N ARG A 39 -2.33 5.51 -3.13
CA ARG A 39 -2.48 5.81 -4.56
C ARG A 39 -1.46 6.85 -5.04
N ASP A 40 -1.31 7.96 -4.33
CA ASP A 40 -0.37 9.02 -4.71
C ASP A 40 1.10 8.57 -4.59
N MET A 41 1.42 7.71 -3.62
CA MET A 41 2.76 7.11 -3.52
C MET A 41 3.01 6.12 -4.65
N VAL A 42 2.04 5.24 -4.99
CA VAL A 42 2.11 4.32 -6.13
C VAL A 42 2.40 5.10 -7.41
N ARG A 43 1.59 6.12 -7.71
CA ARG A 43 1.79 6.99 -8.87
C ARG A 43 3.19 7.62 -8.86
N THR A 44 3.60 8.21 -7.75
CA THR A 44 4.90 8.90 -7.63
C THR A 44 6.08 7.96 -7.85
N LEU A 45 6.03 6.74 -7.32
CA LEU A 45 7.08 5.73 -7.48
C LEU A 45 7.12 5.20 -8.91
N SER A 46 5.95 4.97 -9.51
CA SER A 46 5.80 4.55 -10.90
C SER A 46 6.35 5.61 -11.87
N ASP A 47 5.95 6.88 -11.72
CA ASP A 47 6.46 8.02 -12.51
C ASP A 47 7.97 8.21 -12.31
N GLY A 48 8.49 7.89 -11.13
CA GLY A 48 9.91 7.84 -10.82
C GLY A 48 10.65 6.67 -11.46
N GLY A 49 9.98 5.84 -12.29
CA GLY A 49 10.56 4.75 -13.07
C GLY A 49 10.53 3.38 -12.40
N MET A 50 9.88 3.23 -11.25
CA MET A 50 9.73 1.95 -10.55
C MET A 50 8.65 1.10 -11.21
N ARG A 51 8.89 -0.20 -11.42
CA ARG A 51 7.85 -1.14 -11.84
C ARG A 51 7.03 -1.52 -10.61
N VAL A 52 5.76 -1.12 -10.62
CA VAL A 52 4.84 -1.33 -9.50
C VAL A 52 3.80 -2.39 -9.85
N GLY A 53 3.66 -3.39 -9.02
CA GLY A 53 2.52 -4.31 -9.04
C GLY A 53 1.48 -3.85 -8.01
N LEU A 54 0.27 -3.56 -8.44
CA LEU A 54 -0.83 -3.13 -7.58
C LEU A 54 -1.87 -4.23 -7.42
N CYS A 55 -2.06 -4.68 -6.18
CA CYS A 55 -3.14 -5.60 -5.80
C CYS A 55 -4.34 -4.78 -5.33
N ASP A 56 -5.33 -4.60 -6.19
CA ASP A 56 -6.51 -3.76 -5.94
C ASP A 56 -7.79 -4.61 -5.89
N GLU A 57 -7.90 -5.45 -4.85
CA GLU A 57 -8.97 -6.46 -4.71
C GLU A 57 -10.38 -5.88 -4.86
N ARG A 58 -10.60 -4.65 -4.38
CA ARG A 58 -11.92 -3.99 -4.39
C ARG A 58 -12.06 -2.93 -5.47
N GLY A 59 -11.05 -2.71 -6.30
CA GLY A 59 -11.05 -1.64 -7.29
C GLY A 59 -11.09 -0.22 -6.71
N GLU A 60 -10.68 -0.04 -5.45
CA GLU A 60 -10.75 1.27 -4.77
C GLU A 60 -9.52 2.15 -5.02
N ILE A 61 -8.40 1.54 -5.43
CA ILE A 61 -7.14 2.26 -5.64
C ILE A 61 -7.06 2.80 -7.06
N ALA A 62 -7.15 1.92 -8.06
CA ALA A 62 -7.09 2.28 -9.47
C ALA A 62 -8.44 2.66 -10.07
N ALA A 63 -9.55 2.25 -9.44
CA ALA A 63 -10.92 2.41 -9.96
C ALA A 63 -11.05 1.91 -11.41
N LEU A 64 -10.59 0.67 -11.66
CA LEU A 64 -10.64 0.07 -12.99
C LEU A 64 -12.08 -0.02 -13.50
N SER A 65 -12.30 0.47 -14.72
CA SER A 65 -13.57 0.34 -15.44
C SER A 65 -13.30 0.12 -16.91
N ALA A 66 -13.87 -0.94 -17.48
CA ALA A 66 -13.72 -1.30 -18.91
C ALA A 66 -12.25 -1.32 -19.39
N GLY A 67 -11.32 -1.74 -18.52
CA GLY A 67 -9.89 -1.84 -18.85
C GLY A 67 -9.09 -0.54 -18.77
N SER A 68 -9.70 0.55 -18.29
CA SER A 68 -9.01 1.81 -18.01
C SER A 68 -9.05 2.16 -16.53
N CYS A 69 -7.97 2.80 -16.05
CA CYS A 69 -7.92 3.32 -14.68
C CYS A 69 -8.73 4.62 -14.56
N GLY A 70 -9.59 4.71 -13.55
CA GLY A 70 -10.31 5.93 -13.21
C GLY A 70 -9.45 6.94 -12.45
N PHE A 71 -8.33 6.49 -11.88
CA PHE A 71 -7.32 7.31 -11.22
C PHE A 71 -5.96 7.13 -11.87
N ASP A 72 -5.16 8.17 -11.78
CA ASP A 72 -3.75 8.15 -12.20
C ASP A 72 -2.91 7.38 -11.16
N ILE A 73 -2.38 6.25 -11.57
CA ILE A 73 -1.52 5.37 -10.76
C ILE A 73 -0.09 5.26 -11.32
N GLY A 74 0.22 6.06 -12.35
CA GLY A 74 1.50 6.06 -13.05
C GLY A 74 1.63 4.99 -14.13
N GLU A 75 2.46 5.28 -15.14
CA GLU A 75 2.55 4.49 -16.39
C GLU A 75 3.21 3.11 -16.22
N ARG A 76 3.96 2.91 -15.12
CA ARG A 76 4.69 1.66 -14.85
C ARG A 76 4.02 0.83 -13.74
N THR A 77 2.70 0.93 -13.63
CA THR A 77 1.92 0.18 -12.65
C THR A 77 1.03 -0.86 -13.33
N ASP A 78 1.32 -2.13 -13.06
CA ASP A 78 0.48 -3.25 -13.44
C ASP A 78 -0.56 -3.49 -12.35
N VAL A 79 -1.85 -3.57 -12.71
CA VAL A 79 -2.95 -3.73 -11.75
C VAL A 79 -3.60 -5.09 -11.90
N LEU A 80 -3.79 -5.78 -10.78
CA LEU A 80 -4.72 -6.90 -10.68
C LEU A 80 -5.86 -6.53 -9.74
N SER A 81 -7.09 -6.47 -10.29
CA SER A 81 -8.32 -6.26 -9.56
C SER A 81 -9.19 -7.52 -9.52
N ASP A 82 -10.24 -7.49 -8.70
CA ASP A 82 -11.21 -8.58 -8.58
C ASP A 82 -10.56 -9.94 -8.27
N CYS A 83 -9.44 -9.92 -7.57
CA CYS A 83 -8.67 -11.11 -7.21
C CYS A 83 -8.16 -10.93 -5.75
N PRO A 84 -8.21 -12.00 -4.92
CA PRO A 84 -7.65 -11.94 -3.57
C PRO A 84 -6.20 -11.43 -3.57
N LYS A 85 -5.87 -10.50 -2.70
CA LYS A 85 -4.57 -9.78 -2.66
C LYS A 85 -3.38 -10.72 -2.64
N ALA A 86 -3.44 -11.77 -1.83
CA ALA A 86 -2.36 -12.77 -1.77
C ALA A 86 -2.11 -13.43 -3.12
N ARG A 87 -3.18 -13.79 -3.84
CA ARG A 87 -3.07 -14.39 -5.18
C ARG A 87 -2.58 -13.38 -6.20
N ALA A 88 -3.10 -12.15 -6.17
CA ALA A 88 -2.68 -11.06 -7.06
C ALA A 88 -1.17 -10.78 -6.89
N ALA A 89 -0.69 -10.66 -5.66
CA ALA A 89 0.73 -10.44 -5.36
C ALA A 89 1.62 -11.54 -5.95
N MET A 90 1.23 -12.81 -5.82
CA MET A 90 2.00 -13.94 -6.34
C MET A 90 2.00 -14.00 -7.88
N ILE A 91 0.92 -13.58 -8.53
CA ILE A 91 0.86 -13.49 -10.00
C ILE A 91 1.78 -12.35 -10.48
N LEU A 92 1.63 -11.15 -9.91
CA LEU A 92 2.46 -9.99 -10.24
C LEU A 92 3.95 -10.30 -10.04
N LEU A 93 4.30 -10.91 -8.90
CA LEU A 93 5.68 -11.30 -8.59
C LEU A 93 6.30 -12.21 -9.66
N ARG A 94 5.53 -13.17 -10.16
CA ARG A 94 6.01 -14.17 -11.13
C ARG A 94 6.02 -13.68 -12.57
N CYS A 95 5.06 -12.82 -12.94
CA CYS A 95 4.81 -12.47 -14.33
C CYS A 95 5.34 -11.09 -14.72
N MET A 96 5.39 -10.14 -13.79
CA MET A 96 5.66 -8.72 -14.10
C MET A 96 7.01 -8.21 -13.60
N SER A 97 7.74 -9.03 -12.84
CA SER A 97 9.05 -8.65 -12.25
C SER A 97 9.01 -7.27 -11.58
N PRO A 98 8.07 -7.03 -10.64
CA PRO A 98 7.92 -5.73 -10.00
C PRO A 98 9.12 -5.43 -9.09
N GLU A 99 9.41 -4.14 -8.90
CA GLU A 99 10.34 -3.64 -7.88
C GLU A 99 9.61 -3.28 -6.59
N LEU A 100 8.30 -3.03 -6.71
CA LEU A 100 7.38 -2.74 -5.61
C LEU A 100 6.08 -3.50 -5.80
N ILE A 101 5.57 -4.12 -4.74
CA ILE A 101 4.19 -4.57 -4.67
C ILE A 101 3.44 -3.66 -3.71
N ALA A 102 2.37 -3.04 -4.22
CA ALA A 102 1.44 -2.23 -3.44
C ALA A 102 0.12 -2.98 -3.22
N MET A 103 -0.45 -2.88 -2.03
CA MET A 103 -1.75 -3.48 -1.71
C MET A 103 -2.47 -2.64 -0.66
N ASP A 104 -3.79 -2.74 -0.66
CA ASP A 104 -4.59 -2.19 0.42
C ASP A 104 -4.40 -3.03 1.70
N GLU A 105 -5.26 -2.94 2.63
CA GLU A 105 -5.17 -3.50 3.96
C GLU A 105 -4.74 -5.00 3.99
N ILE A 106 -3.66 -5.28 4.72
CA ILE A 106 -3.26 -6.66 5.05
C ILE A 106 -4.19 -7.13 6.17
N SER A 107 -5.07 -8.09 5.89
CA SER A 107 -6.09 -8.56 6.83
C SER A 107 -5.98 -10.05 7.14
N GLU A 108 -5.54 -10.84 6.19
CA GLU A 108 -5.54 -12.29 6.28
C GLU A 108 -4.12 -12.86 6.41
N PRO A 109 -3.94 -14.05 7.02
CA PRO A 109 -2.64 -14.72 7.10
C PRO A 109 -2.01 -14.99 5.72
N GLU A 110 -2.82 -15.22 4.70
CA GLU A 110 -2.41 -15.42 3.31
C GLU A 110 -1.77 -14.17 2.73
N ASP A 111 -2.31 -12.98 3.03
CA ASP A 111 -1.73 -11.69 2.63
C ASP A 111 -0.35 -11.52 3.23
N ALA A 112 -0.19 -11.83 4.51
CA ALA A 112 1.10 -11.80 5.19
C ALA A 112 2.10 -12.80 4.57
N GLY A 113 1.63 -13.97 4.18
CA GLY A 113 2.43 -14.98 3.46
C GLY A 113 2.95 -14.46 2.12
N ALA A 114 2.09 -13.79 1.36
CA ALA A 114 2.44 -13.17 0.07
C ALA A 114 3.44 -12.02 0.25
N CYS A 115 3.25 -11.16 1.26
CA CYS A 115 4.20 -10.10 1.61
C CYS A 115 5.59 -10.64 1.93
N ARG A 116 5.67 -11.70 2.74
CA ARG A 116 6.96 -12.37 3.05
C ARG A 116 7.62 -12.94 1.80
N SER A 117 6.84 -13.59 0.94
CA SER A 117 7.36 -14.15 -0.32
C SER A 117 7.94 -13.06 -1.22
N ALA A 118 7.27 -11.92 -1.35
CA ALA A 118 7.76 -10.78 -2.12
C ALA A 118 9.03 -10.18 -1.52
N ALA A 119 9.07 -10.00 -0.19
CA ALA A 119 10.25 -9.49 0.52
C ALA A 119 11.46 -10.42 0.35
N TYR A 120 11.28 -11.74 0.42
CA TYR A 120 12.36 -12.71 0.18
C TYR A 120 12.87 -12.71 -1.27
N CYS A 121 12.05 -12.26 -2.22
CA CYS A 121 12.48 -12.03 -3.60
C CYS A 121 13.13 -10.65 -3.81
N GLY A 122 13.34 -9.86 -2.75
CA GLY A 122 13.95 -8.53 -2.83
C GLY A 122 13.01 -7.44 -3.34
N VAL A 123 11.70 -7.69 -3.39
CA VAL A 123 10.69 -6.73 -3.81
C VAL A 123 10.24 -5.90 -2.62
N SER A 124 10.25 -4.57 -2.76
CA SER A 124 9.72 -3.65 -1.74
C SER A 124 8.20 -3.76 -1.63
N LEU A 125 7.67 -3.42 -0.48
CA LEU A 125 6.24 -3.47 -0.19
C LEU A 125 5.71 -2.10 0.23
N LEU A 126 4.50 -1.78 -0.23
CA LEU A 126 3.73 -0.63 0.25
C LEU A 126 2.31 -1.09 0.55
N ALA A 127 1.93 -1.09 1.82
CA ALA A 127 0.61 -1.56 2.22
C ALA A 127 -0.04 -0.65 3.25
N THR A 128 -1.35 -0.82 3.45
CA THR A 128 -2.06 -0.11 4.50
C THR A 128 -2.45 -1.03 5.65
N ALA A 129 -2.66 -0.47 6.82
CA ALA A 129 -3.19 -1.16 7.97
C ALA A 129 -4.07 -0.24 8.83
N HIS A 130 -5.10 -0.82 9.42
CA HIS A 130 -5.92 -0.13 10.41
C HIS A 130 -5.24 -0.23 11.78
N ALA A 131 -4.46 0.80 12.15
CA ALA A 131 -3.89 0.96 13.47
C ALA A 131 -3.65 2.45 13.74
N SER A 132 -3.71 2.87 14.98
CA SER A 132 -3.42 4.25 15.40
C SER A 132 -1.91 4.54 15.46
N ASP A 133 -1.13 3.48 15.69
CA ASP A 133 0.33 3.54 15.81
C ASP A 133 0.97 2.15 15.59
N ALA A 134 2.29 2.09 15.69
CA ALA A 134 3.05 0.86 15.53
C ALA A 134 2.87 -0.12 16.71
N GLU A 135 2.57 0.38 17.90
CA GLU A 135 2.34 -0.45 19.08
C GLU A 135 1.04 -1.24 18.95
N GLU A 136 -0.05 -0.59 18.59
CA GLU A 136 -1.34 -1.26 18.28
C GLU A 136 -1.17 -2.29 17.17
N LEU A 137 -0.40 -1.95 16.12
CA LEU A 137 -0.12 -2.86 15.02
C LEU A 137 0.56 -4.15 15.51
N SER A 138 1.53 -4.02 16.42
CA SER A 138 2.31 -5.14 16.96
C SER A 138 1.47 -6.14 17.77
N GLN A 139 0.29 -5.77 18.24
CA GLN A 139 -0.63 -6.64 18.99
C GLN A 139 -1.43 -7.57 18.08
N ARG A 140 -1.43 -7.36 16.77
CA ARG A 140 -2.19 -8.16 15.82
C ARG A 140 -1.32 -9.30 15.26
N ASP A 141 -1.77 -10.53 15.39
CA ASP A 141 -1.02 -11.74 15.00
C ASP A 141 -0.48 -11.69 13.55
N VAL A 142 -1.27 -11.16 12.63
CA VAL A 142 -0.89 -11.04 11.20
C VAL A 142 0.36 -10.18 11.05
N TYR A 143 0.46 -9.09 11.81
CA TYR A 143 1.58 -8.15 11.73
C TYR A 143 2.78 -8.54 12.58
N GLN A 144 2.58 -9.28 13.70
CA GLN A 144 3.69 -9.73 14.55
C GLN A 144 4.77 -10.48 13.77
N ARG A 145 4.33 -11.36 12.87
CA ARG A 145 5.27 -12.13 12.02
C ARG A 145 5.97 -11.24 11.00
N LEU A 146 5.24 -10.33 10.35
CA LEU A 146 5.80 -9.40 9.37
C LEU A 146 6.85 -8.47 9.99
N LEU A 147 6.61 -7.99 11.21
CA LEU A 147 7.54 -7.13 11.95
C LEU A 147 8.76 -7.93 12.42
N ARG A 148 8.57 -9.15 12.97
CA ARG A 148 9.66 -10.03 13.38
C ARG A 148 10.57 -10.39 12.22
N ASP A 149 10.01 -10.70 11.06
CA ASP A 149 10.74 -11.08 9.85
C ASP A 149 11.29 -9.85 9.10
N LYS A 150 11.13 -8.64 9.64
CA LYS A 150 11.57 -7.36 9.07
C LYS A 150 11.11 -7.19 7.61
N VAL A 151 9.85 -7.54 7.35
CA VAL A 151 9.23 -7.36 6.03
C VAL A 151 8.95 -5.89 5.75
N PHE A 152 8.62 -5.13 6.80
CA PHE A 152 8.44 -3.68 6.76
C PHE A 152 9.47 -3.01 7.67
N PHE A 153 10.01 -1.88 7.20
CA PHE A 153 11.04 -1.11 7.90
C PHE A 153 10.54 0.24 8.40
N ARG A 154 9.42 0.71 7.84
CA ARG A 154 8.89 2.03 8.12
C ARG A 154 7.37 2.00 8.17
N ALA A 155 6.81 2.80 9.07
CA ALA A 155 5.40 3.15 9.07
C ALA A 155 5.22 4.65 8.82
N ILE A 156 4.16 5.02 8.09
CA ILE A 156 3.66 6.38 7.97
C ILE A 156 2.33 6.42 8.72
N VAL A 157 2.31 7.06 9.87
CA VAL A 157 1.13 7.21 10.71
C VAL A 157 0.38 8.46 10.29
N ILE A 158 -0.88 8.32 9.89
CA ILE A 158 -1.76 9.46 9.58
C ILE A 158 -2.64 9.74 10.79
N ARG A 159 -2.49 10.90 11.40
CA ARG A 159 -3.35 11.39 12.47
C ARG A 159 -4.30 12.46 11.94
N CYS A 160 -5.54 12.45 12.41
CA CYS A 160 -6.52 13.49 12.08
C CYS A 160 -6.98 14.15 13.38
N THR A 161 -6.62 15.42 13.55
CA THR A 161 -7.01 16.23 14.71
C THR A 161 -7.66 17.50 14.19
N ASP A 162 -8.87 17.77 14.61
CA ASP A 162 -9.66 18.96 14.21
C ASP A 162 -9.77 19.15 12.70
N GLY A 163 -9.93 18.04 11.95
CA GLY A 163 -10.02 18.08 10.49
C GLY A 163 -8.69 18.27 9.76
N CYS A 164 -7.60 18.51 10.48
CA CYS A 164 -6.24 18.59 9.95
C CYS A 164 -5.57 17.23 9.99
N ARG A 165 -4.85 16.86 8.91
CA ARG A 165 -4.05 15.63 8.85
C ARG A 165 -2.59 15.94 9.10
N SER A 166 -2.00 15.21 10.05
CA SER A 166 -0.56 15.16 10.25
C SER A 166 -0.03 13.77 9.86
N TYR A 167 1.25 13.70 9.53
CA TYR A 167 1.89 12.49 9.05
C TYR A 167 3.23 12.36 9.73
N GLU A 168 3.43 11.24 10.37
CA GLU A 168 4.62 10.92 11.14
C GLU A 168 5.29 9.67 10.54
N GLU A 169 6.59 9.72 10.30
CA GLU A 169 7.37 8.55 9.90
C GLU A 169 7.97 7.89 11.14
N VAL A 170 7.76 6.59 11.28
CA VAL A 170 8.26 5.77 12.38
C VAL A 170 9.02 4.57 11.80
N MET A 171 10.19 4.26 12.34
CA MET A 171 10.93 3.03 12.02
C MET A 171 10.32 1.86 12.78
N LEU A 172 10.18 0.70 12.10
CA LEU A 172 9.57 -0.52 12.63
C LEU A 172 10.63 -1.54 13.06
#